data_04f4d96b82097e33dc3d7fed48308b09
#
_entry.id   04f4d96b82097e33dc3d7fed48308b09
#
_cell.length_a   1.000
_cell.length_b   1.000
_cell.length_c   1.000
_cell.angle_alpha   90.00
_cell.angle_beta   90.00
_cell.angle_gamma   90.00
#
_symmetry.space_group_name_H-M   'P 1'
#
loop_
_entity.id
_entity.type
_entity.pdbx_description
1 polymer ?
#
loop_
_entity_poly.entity_id
_entity_poly.type
_entity_poly.pdbx_seq_one_letter_code
_entity_poly.pdbx_strand_id
1 'polypeptide(L)'
;MEAVNKKRKWNTRRSIAAGGIALVACAVSLGMGRYAIAPYDVLRAICDLFTGSDTVSDTMRHVVCFVRVPRIFGALLCGAGLAAAGAGFQAVFANPLATPDTLGVGNAASFGAVAAILMGAGRTGIQSSALFCGLFSVCLVYLFAGTGGENRTLRCLLYTSPSPRDRSL
;
A
#
# COMPACT_ATOMS: atom_id res chain seq x y z
N MET A 1 24.38 -20.23 18.37
CA MET A 1 22.98 -20.63 18.23
C MET A 1 22.01 -19.74 19.02
N GLU A 2 22.32 -19.33 20.26
CA GLU A 2 21.45 -18.50 21.10
C GLU A 2 21.12 -17.11 20.50
N ALA A 3 22.09 -16.41 19.95
CA ALA A 3 21.92 -15.10 19.35
C ALA A 3 20.96 -15.11 18.13
N VAL A 4 21.02 -16.17 17.32
CA VAL A 4 20.12 -16.36 16.16
C VAL A 4 18.68 -16.61 16.65
N ASN A 5 18.53 -17.41 17.71
CA ASN A 5 17.23 -17.72 18.28
C ASN A 5 16.60 -16.50 18.97
N LYS A 6 17.40 -15.64 19.59
CA LYS A 6 16.98 -14.36 20.19
C LYS A 6 16.52 -13.36 19.15
N LYS A 7 17.24 -13.22 18.01
CA LYS A 7 16.84 -12.38 16.87
C LYS A 7 15.53 -12.87 16.23
N ARG A 8 15.38 -14.18 16.06
CA ARG A 8 14.17 -14.80 15.51
C ARG A 8 12.93 -14.53 16.39
N LYS A 9 13.06 -14.73 17.71
CA LYS A 9 11.98 -14.43 18.68
C LYS A 9 11.62 -12.93 18.70
N TRP A 10 12.60 -12.05 18.56
CA TRP A 10 12.39 -10.61 18.47
C TRP A 10 11.60 -10.22 17.22
N ASN A 11 11.97 -10.76 16.08
CA ASN A 11 11.27 -10.49 14.81
C ASN A 11 9.84 -11.04 14.85
N THR A 12 9.60 -12.22 15.38
CA THR A 12 8.28 -12.81 15.52
C THR A 12 7.36 -11.96 16.40
N ARG A 13 7.86 -11.46 17.53
CA ARG A 13 7.09 -10.57 18.41
C ARG A 13 6.68 -9.26 17.70
N ARG A 14 7.59 -8.67 16.93
CA ARG A 14 7.31 -7.45 16.16
C ARG A 14 6.28 -7.71 15.07
N SER A 15 6.36 -8.84 14.37
CA SER A 15 5.38 -9.21 13.34
C SER A 15 3.99 -9.45 13.95
N ILE A 16 3.91 -10.11 15.10
CA ILE A 16 2.65 -10.32 15.82
C ILE A 16 2.07 -8.97 16.28
N ALA A 17 2.90 -8.08 16.83
CA ALA A 17 2.48 -6.76 17.26
C ALA A 17 1.96 -5.92 16.07
N ALA A 18 2.67 -5.95 14.93
CA ALA A 18 2.23 -5.25 13.72
C ALA A 18 0.89 -5.81 13.21
N GLY A 19 0.73 -7.13 13.19
CA GLY A 19 -0.55 -7.78 12.84
C GLY A 19 -1.67 -7.39 13.79
N GLY A 20 -1.40 -7.34 15.10
CA GLY A 20 -2.36 -6.89 16.11
C GLY A 20 -2.79 -5.43 15.91
N ILE A 21 -1.83 -4.53 15.63
CA ILE A 21 -2.11 -3.13 15.33
C ILE A 21 -2.98 -3.01 14.06
N ALA A 22 -2.67 -3.77 13.01
CA ALA A 22 -3.46 -3.77 11.79
C ALA A 22 -4.90 -4.27 12.03
N LEU A 23 -5.09 -5.32 12.84
CA LEU A 23 -6.42 -5.81 13.22
C LEU A 23 -7.22 -4.77 14.01
N VAL A 24 -6.58 -4.12 14.99
CA VAL A 24 -7.20 -3.03 15.77
C VAL A 24 -7.58 -1.87 14.86
N ALA A 25 -6.70 -1.47 13.93
CA ALA A 25 -6.97 -0.40 12.97
C ALA A 25 -8.16 -0.76 12.06
N CYS A 26 -8.26 -2.00 11.59
CA CYS A 26 -9.42 -2.49 10.83
C CYS A 26 -10.71 -2.44 11.65
N ALA A 27 -10.68 -2.90 12.90
CA ALA A 27 -11.84 -2.88 13.78
C ALA A 27 -12.32 -1.45 14.08
N VAL A 28 -11.38 -0.55 14.36
CA VAL A 28 -11.68 0.88 14.56
C VAL A 28 -12.25 1.50 13.29
N SER A 29 -11.67 1.19 12.12
CA SER A 29 -12.16 1.68 10.83
C SER A 29 -13.57 1.19 10.48
N LEU A 30 -13.95 0.00 10.93
CA LEU A 30 -15.33 -0.51 10.80
C LEU A 30 -16.33 0.27 11.65
N GLY A 31 -15.94 0.68 12.86
CA GLY A 31 -16.80 1.48 13.77
C GLY A 31 -16.84 2.97 13.44
N MET A 32 -15.71 3.55 13.04
CA MET A 32 -15.57 4.98 12.74
C MET A 32 -15.97 5.31 11.30
N GLY A 33 -16.90 6.22 11.13
CA GLY A 33 -17.32 6.72 9.81
C GLY A 33 -18.40 7.79 9.98
N ARG A 34 -18.87 8.35 8.86
CA ARG A 34 -19.92 9.38 8.80
C ARG A 34 -21.23 8.91 9.48
N TYR A 35 -21.43 7.59 9.55
CA TYR A 35 -22.44 6.92 10.35
C TYR A 35 -21.75 6.29 11.56
N ALA A 36 -21.99 6.79 12.76
CA ALA A 36 -21.50 6.17 13.99
C ALA A 36 -22.29 4.86 14.21
N ILE A 37 -21.63 3.73 13.98
CA ILE A 37 -22.21 2.39 14.18
C ILE A 37 -21.49 1.78 15.38
N ALA A 38 -22.25 1.34 16.38
CA ALA A 38 -21.65 0.68 17.53
C ALA A 38 -20.91 -0.61 17.08
N PRO A 39 -19.75 -0.94 17.68
CA PRO A 39 -19.00 -2.13 17.31
C PRO A 39 -19.81 -3.42 17.36
N TYR A 40 -20.78 -3.47 18.25
CA TYR A 40 -21.70 -4.59 18.38
C TYR A 40 -22.64 -4.74 17.19
N ASP A 41 -23.15 -3.63 16.64
CA ASP A 41 -24.03 -3.63 15.46
C ASP A 41 -23.27 -3.98 14.18
N VAL A 42 -21.96 -3.66 14.12
CA VAL A 42 -21.09 -4.10 13.01
C VAL A 42 -20.99 -5.62 12.98
N LEU A 43 -20.77 -6.24 14.12
CA LEU A 43 -20.70 -7.71 14.22
C LEU A 43 -22.05 -8.35 13.85
N ARG A 44 -23.16 -7.78 14.30
CA ARG A 44 -24.51 -8.22 13.92
C ARG A 44 -24.73 -8.10 12.41
N ALA A 45 -24.41 -6.95 11.82
CA ALA A 45 -24.56 -6.76 10.37
C ALA A 45 -23.76 -7.76 9.54
N ILE A 46 -22.57 -8.16 10.02
CA ILE A 46 -21.77 -9.21 9.37
C ILE A 46 -22.39 -10.59 9.59
N CYS A 47 -22.87 -10.89 10.81
CA CYS A 47 -23.52 -12.17 11.09
C CYS A 47 -24.83 -12.33 10.30
N ASP A 48 -25.62 -11.27 10.16
CA ASP A 48 -26.87 -11.27 9.39
C ASP A 48 -26.63 -11.63 7.92
N LEU A 49 -25.46 -11.27 7.38
CA LEU A 49 -25.08 -11.65 6.01
C LEU A 49 -24.94 -13.17 5.82
N PHE A 50 -24.52 -13.88 6.89
CA PHE A 50 -24.35 -15.34 6.87
C PHE A 50 -25.59 -16.10 7.35
N THR A 51 -26.39 -15.48 8.19
CA THR A 51 -27.55 -16.14 8.84
C THR A 51 -28.86 -15.79 8.16
N GLY A 52 -28.92 -14.74 7.33
CA GLY A 52 -30.14 -14.29 6.66
C GLY A 52 -31.18 -13.68 7.62
N SER A 53 -30.77 -13.33 8.84
CA SER A 53 -31.63 -12.70 9.82
C SER A 53 -31.60 -11.18 9.67
N ASP A 54 -32.80 -10.54 9.68
CA ASP A 54 -32.94 -9.07 9.56
C ASP A 54 -32.94 -8.41 10.94
N THR A 55 -31.83 -8.54 11.71
CA THR A 55 -31.73 -7.94 13.05
C THR A 55 -31.29 -6.49 13.03
N VAL A 56 -30.69 -6.04 11.92
CA VAL A 56 -30.15 -4.68 11.72
C VAL A 56 -30.85 -3.99 10.55
N SER A 57 -30.98 -2.66 10.61
CA SER A 57 -31.62 -1.90 9.52
C SER A 57 -30.88 -2.10 8.18
N ASP A 58 -31.63 -2.21 7.10
CA ASP A 58 -31.10 -2.42 5.73
C ASP A 58 -30.04 -1.39 5.36
N THR A 59 -30.21 -0.13 5.76
CA THR A 59 -29.24 0.94 5.50
C THR A 59 -27.91 0.66 6.20
N MET A 60 -27.94 0.18 7.44
CA MET A 60 -26.73 -0.11 8.21
C MET A 60 -26.00 -1.33 7.63
N ARG A 61 -26.75 -2.38 7.29
CA ARG A 61 -26.20 -3.57 6.62
C ARG A 61 -25.54 -3.20 5.29
N HIS A 62 -26.21 -2.36 4.50
CA HIS A 62 -25.66 -1.91 3.22
C HIS A 62 -24.37 -1.10 3.39
N VAL A 63 -24.31 -0.16 4.33
CA VAL A 63 -23.12 0.64 4.60
C VAL A 63 -21.95 -0.22 5.10
N VAL A 64 -22.20 -1.16 6.00
CA VAL A 64 -21.14 -2.03 6.53
C VAL A 64 -20.62 -2.96 5.42
N CYS A 65 -21.50 -3.71 4.78
CA CYS A 65 -21.12 -4.81 3.89
C CYS A 65 -20.67 -4.34 2.50
N PHE A 66 -21.31 -3.30 1.94
CA PHE A 66 -21.03 -2.85 0.58
C PHE A 66 -20.15 -1.61 0.48
N VAL A 67 -19.93 -0.89 1.59
CA VAL A 67 -19.07 0.30 1.58
C VAL A 67 -17.83 0.08 2.44
N ARG A 68 -17.98 -0.29 3.72
CA ARG A 68 -16.85 -0.35 4.66
C ARG A 68 -15.98 -1.58 4.45
N VAL A 69 -16.57 -2.76 4.39
CA VAL A 69 -15.82 -4.01 4.23
C VAL A 69 -14.98 -4.03 2.94
N PRO A 70 -15.53 -3.72 1.75
CA PRO A 70 -14.72 -3.68 0.52
C PRO A 70 -13.62 -2.62 0.57
N ARG A 71 -13.86 -1.48 1.21
CA ARG A 71 -12.85 -0.42 1.34
C ARG A 71 -11.68 -0.85 2.24
N ILE A 72 -11.96 -1.51 3.36
CA ILE A 72 -10.91 -2.02 4.26
C ILE A 72 -10.12 -3.13 3.57
N PHE A 73 -10.81 -4.04 2.89
CA PHE A 73 -10.18 -5.11 2.13
C PHE A 73 -9.28 -4.56 1.01
N GLY A 74 -9.76 -3.56 0.27
CA GLY A 74 -8.97 -2.87 -0.74
C GLY A 74 -7.73 -2.20 -0.15
N ALA A 75 -7.86 -1.53 1.00
CA ALA A 75 -6.73 -0.90 1.69
C ALA A 75 -5.68 -1.93 2.16
N LEU A 76 -6.13 -3.09 2.67
CA LEU A 76 -5.24 -4.18 3.06
C LEU A 76 -4.49 -4.76 1.87
N LEU A 77 -5.18 -4.99 0.74
CA LEU A 77 -4.55 -5.50 -0.49
C LEU A 77 -3.53 -4.50 -1.04
N CYS A 78 -3.88 -3.21 -1.10
CA CYS A 78 -2.95 -2.16 -1.54
C CYS A 78 -1.73 -2.08 -0.62
N GLY A 79 -1.93 -2.11 0.70
CA GLY A 79 -0.84 -2.07 1.67
C GLY A 79 0.06 -3.29 1.58
N ALA A 80 -0.51 -4.49 1.42
CA ALA A 80 0.24 -5.72 1.21
C ALA A 80 1.05 -5.68 -0.10
N GLY A 81 0.46 -5.19 -1.19
CA GLY A 81 1.14 -5.01 -2.47
C GLY A 81 2.31 -4.05 -2.39
N LEU A 82 2.11 -2.90 -1.75
CA LEU A 82 3.19 -1.91 -1.52
C LEU A 82 4.30 -2.47 -0.64
N ALA A 83 3.97 -3.21 0.41
CA ALA A 83 4.95 -3.85 1.28
C ALA A 83 5.78 -4.90 0.54
N ALA A 84 5.13 -5.74 -0.29
CA ALA A 84 5.81 -6.74 -1.11
C ALA A 84 6.72 -6.08 -2.16
N ALA A 85 6.24 -5.04 -2.83
CA ALA A 85 7.04 -4.25 -3.78
C ALA A 85 8.24 -3.62 -3.08
N GLY A 86 8.04 -2.99 -1.91
CA GLY A 86 9.12 -2.40 -1.11
C GLY A 86 10.18 -3.42 -0.72
N ALA A 87 9.79 -4.60 -0.25
CA ALA A 87 10.71 -5.68 0.08
C ALA A 87 11.50 -6.15 -1.15
N GLY A 88 10.84 -6.27 -2.31
CA GLY A 88 11.48 -6.59 -3.58
C GLY A 88 12.52 -5.54 -3.99
N PHE A 89 12.18 -4.26 -3.91
CA PHE A 89 13.11 -3.17 -4.19
C PHE A 89 14.34 -3.20 -3.28
N GLN A 90 14.13 -3.34 -1.97
CA GLN A 90 15.25 -3.43 -1.01
C GLN A 90 16.17 -4.61 -1.29
N ALA A 91 15.61 -5.75 -1.71
CA ALA A 91 16.39 -6.93 -2.06
C ALA A 91 17.21 -6.73 -3.35
N VAL A 92 16.58 -6.18 -4.40
CA VAL A 92 17.23 -5.97 -5.71
C VAL A 92 18.34 -4.91 -5.62
N PHE A 93 18.10 -3.83 -4.90
CA PHE A 93 19.08 -2.75 -4.77
C PHE A 93 20.05 -2.93 -3.60
N ALA A 94 19.90 -4.01 -2.81
CA ALA A 94 20.65 -4.25 -1.57
C ALA A 94 20.72 -3.02 -0.64
N ASN A 95 19.68 -2.18 -0.68
CA ASN A 95 19.60 -0.91 0.04
C ASN A 95 18.27 -0.84 0.82
N PRO A 96 18.32 -0.75 2.16
CA PRO A 96 17.11 -0.66 2.99
C PRO A 96 16.30 0.63 2.78
N LEU A 97 16.87 1.65 2.13
CA LEU A 97 16.22 2.91 1.83
C LEU A 97 15.52 2.92 0.45
N ALA A 98 15.69 1.86 -0.35
CA ALA A 98 15.03 1.77 -1.65
C ALA A 98 13.53 1.54 -1.46
N THR A 99 12.72 2.39 -2.09
CA THR A 99 11.27 2.31 -2.09
C THR A 99 10.72 2.35 -3.51
N PRO A 100 9.55 1.79 -3.81
CA PRO A 100 8.91 1.90 -5.12
C PRO A 100 8.66 3.36 -5.53
N ASP A 101 8.47 4.26 -4.57
CA ASP A 101 8.24 5.70 -4.80
C ASP A 101 9.45 6.40 -5.40
N THR A 102 10.66 5.86 -5.22
CA THR A 102 11.88 6.44 -5.82
C THR A 102 11.87 6.45 -7.35
N LEU A 103 11.07 5.58 -7.98
CA LEU A 103 10.85 5.57 -9.42
C LEU A 103 9.72 6.52 -9.87
N GLY A 104 9.06 7.21 -8.95
CA GLY A 104 7.98 8.13 -9.26
C GLY A 104 6.69 7.48 -9.77
N VAL A 105 6.55 6.16 -9.62
CA VAL A 105 5.40 5.39 -10.14
C VAL A 105 4.08 5.87 -9.54
N GLY A 106 4.04 6.09 -8.21
CA GLY A 106 2.86 6.59 -7.51
C GLY A 106 2.45 7.98 -7.97
N ASN A 107 3.42 8.88 -8.16
CA ASN A 107 3.17 10.25 -8.64
C ASN A 107 2.66 10.25 -10.08
N ALA A 108 3.25 9.44 -10.96
CA ALA A 108 2.82 9.30 -12.35
C ALA A 108 1.40 8.69 -12.46
N ALA A 109 1.11 7.66 -11.66
CA ALA A 109 -0.22 7.06 -11.61
C ALA A 109 -1.27 8.06 -11.09
N SER A 110 -0.95 8.84 -10.06
CA SER A 110 -1.82 9.89 -9.54
C SER A 110 -2.07 10.98 -10.57
N PHE A 111 -1.04 11.40 -11.31
CA PHE A 111 -1.20 12.34 -12.42
C PHE A 111 -2.14 11.79 -13.49
N GLY A 112 -1.96 10.53 -13.91
CA GLY A 112 -2.84 9.89 -14.89
C GLY A 112 -4.29 9.81 -14.41
N ALA A 113 -4.52 9.48 -13.14
CA ALA A 113 -5.85 9.45 -12.55
C ALA A 113 -6.53 10.83 -12.58
N VAL A 114 -5.81 11.88 -12.14
CA VAL A 114 -6.32 13.26 -12.11
C VAL A 114 -6.61 13.76 -13.52
N ALA A 115 -5.72 13.52 -14.47
CA ALA A 115 -5.94 13.90 -15.87
C ALA A 115 -7.22 13.26 -16.44
N ALA A 116 -7.42 11.96 -16.19
CA ALA A 116 -8.63 11.26 -16.64
C ALA A 116 -9.91 11.79 -15.97
N ILE A 117 -9.85 12.19 -14.69
CA ILE A 117 -10.98 12.83 -13.98
C ILE A 117 -11.32 14.17 -14.64
N LEU A 118 -10.32 14.99 -14.93
CA LEU A 118 -10.52 16.30 -15.59
C LEU A 118 -11.11 16.16 -17.00
N MET A 119 -10.77 15.08 -17.70
CA MET A 119 -11.35 14.75 -19.01
C MET A 119 -12.74 14.13 -18.93
N GLY A 120 -13.32 13.97 -17.74
CA GLY A 120 -14.64 13.38 -17.54
C GLY A 120 -14.70 11.87 -17.77
N ALA A 121 -13.56 11.18 -17.69
CA ALA A 121 -13.52 9.73 -17.91
C ALA A 121 -14.26 8.96 -16.81
N GLY A 122 -14.94 7.88 -17.19
CA GLY A 122 -15.57 6.98 -16.25
C GLY A 122 -14.57 6.18 -15.41
N ARG A 123 -15.08 5.40 -14.45
CA ARG A 123 -14.26 4.63 -13.49
C ARG A 123 -13.14 3.81 -14.14
N THR A 124 -13.45 3.10 -15.22
CA THR A 124 -12.47 2.30 -15.97
C THR A 124 -11.42 3.17 -16.66
N GLY A 125 -11.81 4.33 -17.19
CA GLY A 125 -10.89 5.29 -17.80
C GLY A 125 -9.89 5.85 -16.81
N ILE A 126 -10.32 6.17 -15.60
CA ILE A 126 -9.43 6.64 -14.51
C ILE A 126 -8.42 5.57 -14.13
N GLN A 127 -8.87 4.32 -13.95
CA GLN A 127 -7.99 3.20 -13.59
C GLN A 127 -6.98 2.87 -14.68
N SER A 128 -7.41 2.83 -15.94
CA SER A 128 -6.52 2.54 -17.08
C SER A 128 -5.50 3.66 -17.29
N SER A 129 -5.90 4.92 -17.18
CA SER A 129 -4.99 6.06 -17.28
C SER A 129 -3.94 6.07 -16.15
N ALA A 130 -4.35 5.80 -14.91
CA ALA A 130 -3.43 5.68 -13.79
C ALA A 130 -2.40 4.56 -14.01
N LEU A 131 -2.86 3.38 -14.43
CA LEU A 131 -1.99 2.25 -14.72
C LEU A 131 -1.03 2.55 -15.86
N PHE A 132 -1.52 3.14 -16.94
CA PHE A 132 -0.69 3.49 -18.11
C PHE A 132 0.39 4.51 -17.73
N CYS A 133 0.04 5.58 -17.03
CA CYS A 133 1.01 6.58 -16.61
C CYS A 133 2.04 6.03 -15.62
N GLY A 134 1.63 5.14 -14.70
CA GLY A 134 2.55 4.47 -13.79
C GLY A 134 3.55 3.58 -14.52
N LEU A 135 3.08 2.74 -15.46
CA LEU A 135 3.95 1.89 -16.29
C LEU A 135 4.84 2.73 -17.21
N PHE A 136 4.33 3.79 -17.78
CA PHE A 136 5.10 4.71 -18.61
C PHE A 136 6.24 5.37 -17.83
N SER A 137 6.02 5.75 -16.58
CA SER A 137 7.08 6.26 -15.68
C SER A 137 8.22 5.24 -15.52
N VAL A 138 7.88 3.96 -15.27
CA VAL A 138 8.90 2.90 -15.15
C VAL A 138 9.68 2.74 -16.46
N CYS A 139 8.97 2.75 -17.60
CA CYS A 139 9.58 2.65 -18.91
C CYS A 139 10.55 3.82 -19.18
N LEU A 140 10.14 5.05 -18.87
CA LEU A 140 11.01 6.23 -19.00
C LEU A 140 12.26 6.11 -18.13
N VAL A 141 12.11 5.75 -16.85
CA VAL A 141 13.25 5.55 -15.95
C VAL A 141 14.19 4.48 -16.49
N TYR A 142 13.65 3.37 -17.00
CA TYR A 142 14.46 2.30 -17.60
C TYR A 142 15.21 2.77 -18.86
N LEU A 143 14.54 3.50 -19.75
CA LEU A 143 15.17 4.05 -20.97
C LEU A 143 16.28 5.02 -20.63
N PHE A 144 16.07 5.93 -19.69
CA PHE A 144 17.11 6.89 -19.29
C PHE A 144 18.23 6.25 -18.46
N ALA A 145 17.93 5.21 -17.68
CA ALA A 145 18.94 4.47 -16.93
C ALA A 145 19.76 3.51 -17.82
N GLY A 146 19.13 2.92 -18.86
CA GLY A 146 19.73 1.90 -19.71
C GLY A 146 20.73 2.42 -20.76
N THR A 147 20.78 3.73 -21.03
CA THR A 147 21.65 4.32 -22.08
C THR A 147 23.10 4.52 -21.68
N GLY A 148 23.55 4.03 -20.55
CA GLY A 148 24.93 4.22 -20.14
C GLY A 148 25.45 3.26 -19.08
N GLY A 149 26.05 2.16 -19.53
CA GLY A 149 26.98 1.31 -18.76
C GLY A 149 26.46 0.76 -17.42
N GLU A 150 26.86 -0.43 -17.15
CA GLU A 150 26.46 -1.42 -16.13
C GLU A 150 26.15 -0.94 -14.68
N ASN A 151 26.34 0.34 -14.37
CA ASN A 151 26.21 0.83 -12.98
C ASN A 151 25.44 2.16 -12.82
N ARG A 152 24.72 2.65 -13.84
CA ARG A 152 24.11 3.98 -13.77
C ARG A 152 22.85 4.06 -12.94
N THR A 153 22.06 3.01 -12.90
CA THR A 153 20.82 2.95 -12.08
C THR A 153 21.16 2.98 -10.58
N LEU A 154 22.24 2.30 -10.19
CA LEU A 154 22.79 2.35 -8.84
C LEU A 154 23.38 3.74 -8.52
N ARG A 155 24.02 4.41 -9.48
CA ARG A 155 24.55 5.76 -9.28
C ARG A 155 23.45 6.79 -9.09
N CYS A 156 22.34 6.72 -9.81
CA CYS A 156 21.26 7.67 -9.66
C CYS A 156 20.59 7.57 -8.29
N LEU A 157 20.42 6.36 -7.73
CA LEU A 157 19.87 6.13 -6.40
C LEU A 157 20.89 6.40 -5.27
N LEU A 158 22.19 6.19 -5.52
CA LEU A 158 23.26 6.42 -4.54
C LEU A 158 23.73 7.88 -4.51
N TYR A 159 23.60 8.62 -5.61
CA TYR A 159 24.09 10.01 -5.70
C TYR A 159 23.21 11.05 -5.00
N THR A 160 22.00 10.70 -4.63
CA THR A 160 21.12 11.54 -3.81
C THR A 160 21.42 11.48 -2.32
N SER A 161 22.31 10.59 -1.88
CA SER A 161 22.77 10.50 -0.49
C SER A 161 24.29 10.67 -0.44
N PRO A 162 24.81 11.88 -0.15
CA PRO A 162 26.24 12.07 0.03
C PRO A 162 26.74 11.18 1.17
N SER A 163 27.66 10.29 0.86
CA SER A 163 28.30 9.41 1.86
C SER A 163 28.97 10.28 2.94
N PRO A 164 28.87 9.91 4.23
CA PRO A 164 29.61 10.59 5.29
C PRO A 164 31.12 10.61 5.07
N ARG A 165 31.65 9.73 4.20
CA ARG A 165 33.07 9.67 3.81
C ARG A 165 33.52 10.80 2.90
N ASP A 166 32.60 11.45 2.17
CA ASP A 166 32.97 12.55 1.26
C ASP A 166 33.16 13.89 1.97
N ARG A 167 32.93 13.93 3.30
CA ARG A 167 33.15 15.12 4.15
C ARG A 167 34.53 15.17 4.79
N SER A 168 35.40 14.19 4.53
CA SER A 168 36.71 14.08 5.17
C SER A 168 37.89 14.35 4.22
N LEU A 169 37.67 15.13 3.15
CA LEU A 169 38.71 15.71 2.32
C LEU A 169 38.64 17.22 2.32
#